data_5ba8870b908926872ccef7206e687e03
#
_entry.id   5ba8870b908926872ccef7206e687e03
#
_cell.length_a   1.000
_cell.length_b   1.000
_cell.length_c   1.000
_cell.angle_alpha   90.00
_cell.angle_beta   90.00
_cell.angle_gamma   90.00
#
_symmetry.space_group_name_H-M   'P 1'
#
loop_
_entity.id
_entity.type
_entity.pdbx_description
1 polymer ?
#
loop_
_entity_poly.entity_id
_entity_poly.type
_entity_poly.pdbx_seq_one_letter_code
_entity_poly.pdbx_strand_id
1 'polypeptide(L)'
;SYMAVLVDDLVTSGTEEPYRMFTSRAEHRLLLREDNADVRLTPLGRRIGLVGEEQWRLFNDKMEHGHAVCRLLQQVRVQLTDGDDATQTAPATPEETELRTALRGRTLEEALRRPDMDLERLARISAPLAEVLADRDLRDLETVQVDVKYAGYLERQRELIARAARLESVELPADLDYRQVAGLSREVEEKLDRVRPRNLGQAGRISGVTPAAVG
;
A
#
# COMPACT_ATOMS: atom_id res chain seq x y z
N SER A 1 -12.25 2.85 -0.99
CA SER A 1 -11.95 4.29 -1.23
C SER A 1 -12.39 5.10 -0.02
N TYR A 2 -11.83 6.29 0.18
CA TYR A 2 -12.28 7.21 1.24
C TYR A 2 -13.76 7.59 1.10
N MET A 3 -14.26 7.68 -0.12
CA MET A 3 -15.68 7.91 -0.37
C MET A 3 -16.55 6.76 0.17
N ALA A 4 -16.09 5.51 0.09
CA ALA A 4 -16.83 4.38 0.66
C ALA A 4 -16.88 4.45 2.20
N VAL A 5 -15.78 4.88 2.85
CA VAL A 5 -15.76 5.11 4.31
C VAL A 5 -16.74 6.21 4.70
N LEU A 6 -16.75 7.33 3.96
CA LEU A 6 -17.71 8.41 4.15
C LEU A 6 -19.17 7.90 4.08
N VAL A 7 -19.50 7.16 3.03
CA VAL A 7 -20.86 6.64 2.83
C VAL A 7 -21.24 5.65 3.93
N ASP A 8 -20.31 4.75 4.29
CA ASP A 8 -20.56 3.77 5.36
C ASP A 8 -20.81 4.45 6.71
N ASP A 9 -20.00 5.43 7.09
CA ASP A 9 -20.19 6.20 8.32
C ASP A 9 -21.54 6.92 8.35
N LEU A 10 -21.91 7.58 7.25
CA LEU A 10 -23.16 8.32 7.17
C LEU A 10 -24.40 7.42 7.23
N VAL A 11 -24.33 6.24 6.61
CA VAL A 11 -25.45 5.30 6.55
C VAL A 11 -25.61 4.52 7.86
N THR A 12 -24.48 4.15 8.50
CA THR A 12 -24.51 3.30 9.70
C THR A 12 -24.61 4.08 10.99
N SER A 13 -23.93 5.23 11.09
CA SER A 13 -23.84 6.00 12.34
C SER A 13 -24.68 7.29 12.30
N GLY A 14 -24.96 7.81 11.09
CA GLY A 14 -25.53 9.14 10.93
C GLY A 14 -24.59 10.25 11.40
N THR A 15 -25.05 11.49 11.38
CA THR A 15 -24.32 12.63 11.95
C THR A 15 -25.30 13.66 12.51
N GLU A 16 -25.01 14.17 13.69
CA GLU A 16 -25.72 15.30 14.30
C GLU A 16 -25.04 16.65 13.97
N GLU A 17 -23.77 16.59 13.54
CA GLU A 17 -22.92 17.72 13.18
C GLU A 17 -22.43 17.59 11.72
N PRO A 18 -21.89 18.67 11.10
CA PRO A 18 -21.26 18.55 9.79
C PRO A 18 -20.20 17.44 9.77
N TYR A 19 -20.34 16.47 8.85
CA TYR A 19 -19.47 15.29 8.81
C TYR A 19 -18.02 15.70 8.55
N ARG A 20 -17.14 15.16 9.40
CA ARG A 20 -15.68 15.22 9.22
C ARG A 20 -15.11 13.81 9.27
N MET A 21 -14.48 13.40 8.16
CA MET A 21 -13.78 12.13 8.12
C MET A 21 -12.47 12.22 8.88
N PHE A 22 -12.36 11.45 9.95
CA PHE A 22 -11.11 11.30 10.69
C PHE A 22 -10.23 10.23 10.04
N THR A 23 -8.92 10.46 10.01
CA THR A 23 -7.96 9.50 9.47
C THR A 23 -7.97 8.15 10.20
N SER A 24 -8.40 8.13 11.46
CA SER A 24 -8.59 6.91 12.26
C SER A 24 -9.68 5.98 11.70
N ARG A 25 -10.62 6.51 10.92
CA ARG A 25 -11.66 5.73 10.24
C ARG A 25 -11.16 5.07 8.95
N ALA A 26 -10.05 5.52 8.41
CA ALA A 26 -9.46 4.98 7.18
C ALA A 26 -8.56 3.78 7.51
N GLU A 27 -9.15 2.59 7.66
CA GLU A 27 -8.46 1.36 8.06
C GLU A 27 -7.27 0.99 7.14
N HIS A 28 -7.38 1.28 5.84
CA HIS A 28 -6.39 0.88 4.84
C HIS A 28 -5.67 2.07 4.17
N ARG A 29 -5.37 3.12 4.95
CA ARG A 29 -4.80 4.37 4.44
C ARG A 29 -3.45 4.20 3.73
N LEU A 30 -2.63 3.19 4.10
CA LEU A 30 -1.36 2.92 3.43
C LEU A 30 -1.53 2.36 2.00
N LEU A 31 -2.71 1.77 1.70
CA LEU A 31 -3.07 1.30 0.36
C LEU A 31 -3.89 2.32 -0.43
N LEU A 32 -4.46 3.33 0.24
CA LEU A 32 -5.34 4.33 -0.35
C LEU A 32 -4.63 5.69 -0.40
N ARG A 33 -3.45 5.71 -1.01
CA ARG A 33 -2.64 6.92 -1.14
C ARG A 33 -2.99 7.70 -2.41
N GLU A 34 -2.61 8.95 -2.43
CA GLU A 34 -2.73 9.83 -3.61
C GLU A 34 -1.82 9.35 -4.74
N ASP A 35 -0.54 9.05 -4.41
CA ASP A 35 0.49 8.62 -5.35
C ASP A 35 0.13 7.34 -6.13
N ASN A 36 -0.71 6.45 -5.58
CA ASN A 36 -1.14 5.21 -6.21
C ASN A 36 -2.58 5.22 -6.72
N ALA A 37 -3.24 6.37 -6.74
CA ALA A 37 -4.64 6.46 -7.14
C ALA A 37 -4.84 6.04 -8.61
N ASP A 38 -3.93 6.44 -9.48
CA ASP A 38 -3.93 6.06 -10.88
C ASP A 38 -3.76 4.55 -11.09
N VAL A 39 -2.84 3.92 -10.36
CA VAL A 39 -2.62 2.46 -10.40
C VAL A 39 -3.90 1.69 -10.06
N ARG A 40 -4.68 2.18 -9.10
CA ARG A 40 -5.93 1.55 -8.66
C ARG A 40 -7.12 1.85 -9.57
N LEU A 41 -7.20 3.06 -10.11
CA LEU A 41 -8.43 3.57 -10.74
C LEU A 41 -8.36 3.61 -12.26
N THR A 42 -7.18 3.85 -12.87
CA THR A 42 -7.06 3.96 -14.34
C THR A 42 -7.48 2.70 -15.09
N PRO A 43 -7.09 1.47 -14.65
CA PRO A 43 -7.57 0.25 -15.31
C PRO A 43 -9.09 0.08 -15.23
N LEU A 44 -9.69 0.46 -14.11
CA LEU A 44 -11.13 0.45 -13.94
C LEU A 44 -11.80 1.49 -14.84
N GLY A 45 -11.28 2.72 -14.86
CA GLY A 45 -11.75 3.81 -15.72
C GLY A 45 -11.68 3.44 -17.22
N ARG A 46 -10.60 2.76 -17.63
CA ARG A 46 -10.44 2.25 -19.00
C ARG A 46 -11.54 1.22 -19.34
N ARG A 47 -11.79 0.29 -18.44
CA ARG A 47 -12.81 -0.76 -18.65
C ARG A 47 -14.22 -0.21 -18.81
N ILE A 48 -14.56 0.89 -18.12
CA ILE A 48 -15.88 1.52 -18.20
C ILE A 48 -15.94 2.72 -19.16
N GLY A 49 -14.89 2.93 -19.98
CA GLY A 49 -14.86 3.92 -21.04
C GLY A 49 -14.58 5.37 -20.62
N LEU A 50 -14.15 5.61 -19.37
CA LEU A 50 -13.79 6.95 -18.88
C LEU A 50 -12.37 7.37 -19.21
N VAL A 51 -11.47 6.43 -19.52
CA VAL A 51 -10.08 6.68 -19.85
C VAL A 51 -9.86 6.49 -21.34
N GLY A 52 -9.50 7.58 -22.03
CA GLY A 52 -9.19 7.61 -23.47
C GLY A 52 -7.86 6.91 -23.79
N GLU A 53 -7.58 6.77 -25.10
CA GLU A 53 -6.39 6.04 -25.58
C GLU A 53 -5.09 6.70 -25.16
N GLU A 54 -4.99 8.02 -25.25
CA GLU A 54 -3.80 8.76 -24.86
C GLU A 54 -3.49 8.63 -23.37
N GLN A 55 -4.49 8.80 -22.50
CA GLN A 55 -4.32 8.63 -21.06
C GLN A 55 -3.92 7.20 -20.69
N TRP A 56 -4.51 6.22 -21.39
CA TRP A 56 -4.18 4.82 -21.20
C TRP A 56 -2.73 4.52 -21.59
N ARG A 57 -2.25 5.08 -22.71
CA ARG A 57 -0.86 4.95 -23.15
C ARG A 57 0.10 5.54 -22.12
N LEU A 58 -0.14 6.79 -21.68
CA LEU A 58 0.69 7.45 -20.65
C LEU A 58 0.74 6.65 -19.33
N PHE A 59 -0.39 6.09 -18.93
CA PHE A 59 -0.44 5.22 -17.75
C PHE A 59 0.41 3.96 -17.93
N ASN A 60 0.31 3.28 -19.06
CA ASN A 60 1.12 2.09 -19.33
C ASN A 60 2.62 2.41 -19.39
N ASP A 61 3.01 3.51 -20.03
CA ASP A 61 4.40 3.97 -20.09
C ASP A 61 4.94 4.22 -18.67
N LYS A 62 4.16 4.84 -17.80
CA LYS A 62 4.50 5.02 -16.38
C LYS A 62 4.68 3.68 -15.66
N MET A 63 3.76 2.74 -15.86
CA MET A 63 3.81 1.42 -15.22
C MET A 63 5.01 0.60 -15.67
N GLU A 64 5.30 0.59 -16.98
CA GLU A 64 6.47 -0.12 -17.53
C GLU A 64 7.78 0.44 -16.97
N HIS A 65 7.88 1.76 -16.89
CA HIS A 65 9.02 2.43 -16.30
C HIS A 65 9.18 2.11 -14.81
N GLY A 66 8.10 2.20 -14.03
CA GLY A 66 8.10 1.81 -12.62
C GLY A 66 8.56 0.36 -12.41
N HIS A 67 8.08 -0.57 -13.24
CA HIS A 67 8.52 -1.96 -13.22
C HIS A 67 10.01 -2.12 -13.58
N ALA A 68 10.52 -1.33 -14.53
CA ALA A 68 11.95 -1.35 -14.89
C ALA A 68 12.80 -0.88 -13.71
N VAL A 69 12.41 0.22 -13.05
CA VAL A 69 13.09 0.71 -11.84
C VAL A 69 13.05 -0.33 -10.73
N CYS A 70 11.90 -0.96 -10.44
CA CYS A 70 11.79 -2.02 -9.43
C CYS A 70 12.76 -3.18 -9.71
N ARG A 71 12.82 -3.67 -10.96
CA ARG A 71 13.75 -4.74 -11.33
C ARG A 71 15.20 -4.34 -11.11
N LEU A 72 15.56 -3.12 -11.51
CA LEU A 72 16.90 -2.59 -11.33
C LEU A 72 17.27 -2.46 -9.85
N LEU A 73 16.36 -1.96 -9.00
CA LEU A 73 16.56 -1.87 -7.56
C LEU A 73 16.84 -3.22 -6.92
N GLN A 74 16.22 -4.30 -7.41
CA GLN A 74 16.41 -5.66 -6.89
C GLN A 74 17.68 -6.33 -7.39
N GLN A 75 18.10 -6.04 -8.62
CA GLN A 75 19.20 -6.73 -9.28
C GLN A 75 20.56 -6.06 -9.02
N VAL A 76 20.60 -4.73 -9.00
CA VAL A 76 21.83 -3.97 -8.86
C VAL A 76 22.26 -3.88 -7.41
N ARG A 77 23.54 -4.18 -7.16
CA ARG A 77 24.16 -4.02 -5.84
C ARG A 77 25.11 -2.84 -5.83
N VAL A 78 25.14 -2.15 -4.70
CA VAL A 78 26.11 -1.05 -4.49
C VAL A 78 27.51 -1.62 -4.48
N GLN A 79 28.35 -1.14 -5.40
CA GLN A 79 29.75 -1.50 -5.51
C GLN A 79 30.62 -0.31 -5.08
N LEU A 80 31.80 -0.62 -4.53
CA LEU A 80 32.89 0.36 -4.48
C LEU A 80 33.44 0.40 -5.91
N THR A 81 33.32 1.51 -6.59
CA THR A 81 34.04 1.69 -7.84
C THR A 81 35.52 1.81 -7.50
N ASP A 82 36.26 0.75 -7.77
CA ASP A 82 37.67 0.86 -8.00
C ASP A 82 37.82 1.71 -9.27
N GLY A 83 38.64 2.73 -9.25
CA GLY A 83 38.72 3.86 -10.17
C GLY A 83 38.86 3.62 -11.67
N ASP A 84 38.45 2.47 -12.20
CA ASP A 84 38.57 2.07 -13.60
C ASP A 84 37.27 2.12 -14.43
N ASP A 85 36.14 2.56 -13.81
CA ASP A 85 34.92 2.71 -14.61
C ASP A 85 34.95 4.07 -15.35
N ALA A 86 35.42 4.00 -16.60
CA ALA A 86 35.56 5.13 -17.53
C ALA A 86 34.22 5.84 -17.87
N THR A 87 33.09 5.42 -17.26
CA THR A 87 31.77 6.02 -17.46
C THR A 87 31.42 7.10 -16.41
N GLN A 88 32.21 7.28 -15.36
CA GLN A 88 32.02 8.35 -14.40
C GLN A 88 32.80 9.61 -14.82
N THR A 89 32.05 10.59 -15.29
CA THR A 89 32.60 11.87 -15.80
C THR A 89 33.07 12.84 -14.70
N ALA A 90 32.82 12.54 -13.41
CA ALA A 90 33.27 13.36 -12.29
C ALA A 90 33.77 12.49 -11.11
N PRO A 91 34.80 12.97 -10.36
CA PRO A 91 35.27 12.27 -9.17
C PRO A 91 34.15 12.21 -8.12
N ALA A 92 33.96 11.04 -7.49
CA ALA A 92 32.99 10.86 -6.42
C ALA A 92 33.27 11.83 -5.26
N THR A 93 32.22 12.44 -4.74
CA THR A 93 32.36 13.30 -3.56
C THR A 93 32.69 12.44 -2.32
N PRO A 94 33.28 13.03 -1.26
CA PRO A 94 33.52 12.32 -0.01
C PRO A 94 32.23 11.67 0.56
N GLU A 95 31.09 12.36 0.43
CA GLU A 95 29.78 11.85 0.87
C GLU A 95 29.35 10.62 0.07
N GLU A 96 29.52 10.64 -1.25
CA GLU A 96 29.20 9.48 -2.11
C GLU A 96 30.10 8.28 -1.83
N THR A 97 31.37 8.52 -1.54
CA THR A 97 32.33 7.46 -1.17
C THR A 97 31.96 6.83 0.17
N GLU A 98 31.61 7.63 1.16
CA GLU A 98 31.16 7.17 2.46
C GLU A 98 29.84 6.36 2.31
N LEU A 99 28.91 6.87 1.52
CA LEU A 99 27.61 6.21 1.26
C LEU A 99 27.81 4.85 0.55
N ARG A 100 28.64 4.78 -0.47
CA ARG A 100 28.99 3.52 -1.15
C ARG A 100 29.63 2.52 -0.18
N THR A 101 30.52 2.99 0.68
CA THR A 101 31.16 2.15 1.69
C THR A 101 30.15 1.58 2.67
N ALA A 102 29.23 2.41 3.19
CA ALA A 102 28.19 2.03 4.13
C ALA A 102 27.15 1.05 3.53
N LEU A 103 26.91 1.13 2.21
CA LEU A 103 25.92 0.32 1.50
C LEU A 103 26.51 -0.83 0.69
N ARG A 104 27.81 -1.04 0.76
CA ARG A 104 28.53 -2.06 -0.05
C ARG A 104 27.85 -3.42 0.00
N GLY A 105 27.64 -4.00 -1.19
CA GLY A 105 27.09 -5.34 -1.36
C GLY A 105 25.57 -5.45 -1.15
N ARG A 106 24.92 -4.40 -0.64
CA ARG A 106 23.45 -4.34 -0.55
C ARG A 106 22.85 -4.10 -1.91
N THR A 107 21.63 -4.59 -2.14
CA THR A 107 20.87 -4.19 -3.33
C THR A 107 20.44 -2.73 -3.20
N LEU A 108 20.15 -2.07 -4.32
CA LEU A 108 19.60 -0.71 -4.29
C LEU A 108 18.25 -0.68 -3.57
N GLU A 109 17.45 -1.76 -3.65
CA GLU A 109 16.20 -1.90 -2.90
C GLU A 109 16.44 -1.91 -1.38
N GLU A 110 17.40 -2.70 -0.89
CA GLU A 110 17.78 -2.72 0.53
C GLU A 110 18.31 -1.37 1.00
N ALA A 111 19.03 -0.65 0.16
CA ALA A 111 19.52 0.69 0.43
C ALA A 111 18.35 1.70 0.50
N LEU A 112 17.38 1.63 -0.42
CA LEU A 112 16.23 2.52 -0.48
C LEU A 112 15.30 2.38 0.75
N ARG A 113 15.28 1.22 1.41
CA ARG A 113 14.49 1.00 2.64
C ARG A 113 14.97 1.84 3.82
N ARG A 114 16.16 2.40 3.77
CA ARG A 114 16.65 3.29 4.83
C ARG A 114 15.88 4.63 4.81
N PRO A 115 15.56 5.21 5.99
CA PRO A 115 14.84 6.48 6.07
C PRO A 115 15.56 7.65 5.39
N ASP A 116 16.89 7.65 5.44
CA ASP A 116 17.78 8.68 4.91
C ASP A 116 18.04 8.58 3.40
N MET A 117 17.49 7.56 2.73
CA MET A 117 17.71 7.30 1.31
C MET A 117 16.47 7.60 0.48
N ASP A 118 16.68 8.06 -0.73
CA ASP A 118 15.69 8.24 -1.79
C ASP A 118 16.29 7.83 -3.15
N LEU A 119 15.47 7.85 -4.19
CA LEU A 119 15.91 7.48 -5.54
C LEU A 119 16.97 8.42 -6.08
N GLU A 120 16.89 9.72 -5.77
CA GLU A 120 17.90 10.70 -6.23
C GLU A 120 19.27 10.43 -5.61
N ARG A 121 19.32 10.20 -4.30
CA ARG A 121 20.57 9.87 -3.61
C ARG A 121 21.16 8.56 -4.09
N LEU A 122 20.33 7.55 -4.37
CA LEU A 122 20.80 6.28 -4.94
C LEU A 122 21.34 6.46 -6.37
N ALA A 123 20.73 7.31 -7.18
CA ALA A 123 21.18 7.60 -8.53
C ALA A 123 22.60 8.21 -8.55
N ARG A 124 22.98 9.01 -7.53
CA ARG A 124 24.35 9.56 -7.42
C ARG A 124 25.43 8.49 -7.24
N ILE A 125 25.06 7.33 -6.69
CA ILE A 125 25.98 6.23 -6.42
C ILE A 125 25.77 5.02 -7.34
N SER A 126 24.84 5.08 -8.29
CA SER A 126 24.50 4.00 -9.21
C SER A 126 24.24 4.56 -10.61
N ALA A 127 25.23 4.45 -11.50
CA ALA A 127 25.09 4.90 -12.88
C ALA A 127 23.91 4.23 -13.62
N PRO A 128 23.64 2.92 -13.50
CA PRO A 128 22.47 2.31 -14.13
C PRO A 128 21.15 2.90 -13.65
N LEU A 129 21.04 3.28 -12.36
CA LEU A 129 19.85 3.94 -11.85
C LEU A 129 19.75 5.38 -12.36
N ALA A 130 20.86 6.12 -12.38
CA ALA A 130 20.90 7.49 -12.89
C ALA A 130 20.43 7.55 -14.35
N GLU A 131 20.88 6.62 -15.19
CA GLU A 131 20.48 6.53 -16.60
C GLU A 131 18.98 6.31 -16.76
N VAL A 132 18.40 5.39 -15.99
CA VAL A 132 16.95 5.10 -16.04
C VAL A 132 16.12 6.27 -15.53
N LEU A 133 16.65 7.10 -14.62
CA LEU A 133 15.94 8.27 -14.07
C LEU A 133 16.12 9.55 -14.89
N ALA A 134 17.10 9.63 -15.80
CA ALA A 134 17.51 10.89 -16.45
C ALA A 134 16.40 11.60 -17.22
N ASP A 135 15.51 10.86 -17.88
CA ASP A 135 14.48 11.40 -18.77
C ASP A 135 13.06 11.36 -18.17
N ARG A 136 12.94 11.22 -16.84
CA ARG A 136 11.63 11.02 -16.20
C ARG A 136 11.39 11.95 -15.01
N ASP A 137 10.14 12.32 -14.82
CA ASP A 137 9.71 13.01 -13.60
C ASP A 137 9.73 12.02 -12.43
N LEU A 138 10.49 12.34 -11.38
CA LEU A 138 10.58 11.52 -10.17
C LEU A 138 9.25 11.37 -9.44
N ARG A 139 8.29 12.28 -9.68
CA ARG A 139 6.91 12.14 -9.18
C ARG A 139 6.23 10.88 -9.70
N ASP A 140 6.54 10.46 -10.93
CA ASP A 140 6.02 9.21 -11.49
C ASP A 140 6.53 7.96 -10.76
N LEU A 141 7.64 8.09 -10.04
CA LEU A 141 8.30 7.02 -9.29
C LEU A 141 8.05 7.10 -7.78
N GLU A 142 7.30 8.09 -7.30
CA GLU A 142 6.97 8.23 -5.87
C GLU A 142 6.31 6.96 -5.33
N THR A 143 5.38 6.37 -6.08
CA THR A 143 4.74 5.10 -5.73
C THR A 143 5.75 3.98 -5.56
N VAL A 144 6.75 3.88 -6.44
CA VAL A 144 7.82 2.85 -6.34
C VAL A 144 8.62 3.05 -5.06
N GLN A 145 9.03 4.28 -4.78
CA GLN A 145 9.80 4.60 -3.58
C GLN A 145 9.02 4.29 -2.30
N VAL A 146 7.76 4.70 -2.24
CA VAL A 146 6.89 4.44 -1.09
C VAL A 146 6.64 2.95 -0.92
N ASP A 147 6.37 2.21 -1.99
CA ASP A 147 6.11 0.77 -1.93
C ASP A 147 7.33 -0.01 -1.43
N VAL A 148 8.54 0.37 -1.82
CA VAL A 148 9.78 -0.24 -1.31
C VAL A 148 9.99 0.07 0.17
N LYS A 149 9.82 1.33 0.57
CA LYS A 149 10.01 1.74 1.99
C LYS A 149 8.98 1.13 2.93
N TYR A 150 7.76 0.99 2.49
CA TYR A 150 6.65 0.49 3.31
C TYR A 150 6.29 -0.98 3.02
N ALA A 151 7.09 -1.72 2.27
CA ALA A 151 6.79 -3.08 1.83
C ALA A 151 6.26 -3.99 2.95
N GLY A 152 6.93 -4.03 4.11
CA GLY A 152 6.50 -4.86 5.24
C GLY A 152 5.16 -4.45 5.86
N TYR A 153 4.84 -3.16 5.85
CA TYR A 153 3.53 -2.66 6.34
C TYR A 153 2.43 -2.94 5.32
N LEU A 154 2.72 -2.78 4.03
CA LEU A 154 1.78 -3.06 2.95
C LEU A 154 1.41 -4.54 2.91
N GLU A 155 2.37 -5.44 3.12
CA GLU A 155 2.12 -6.88 3.18
C GLU A 155 1.20 -7.24 4.34
N ARG A 156 1.49 -6.75 5.54
CA ARG A 156 0.60 -6.94 6.70
C ARG A 156 -0.81 -6.43 6.46
N GLN A 157 -0.95 -5.28 5.80
CA GLN A 157 -2.29 -4.77 5.44
C GLN A 157 -3.01 -5.67 4.44
N ARG A 158 -2.31 -6.20 3.43
CA ARG A 158 -2.89 -7.15 2.47
C ARG A 158 -3.38 -8.42 3.17
N GLU A 159 -2.60 -8.96 4.12
CA GLU A 159 -3.00 -10.10 4.93
C GLU A 159 -4.27 -9.82 5.76
N LEU A 160 -4.34 -8.64 6.40
CA LEU A 160 -5.53 -8.22 7.15
C LEU A 160 -6.76 -8.11 6.26
N ILE A 161 -6.62 -7.52 5.05
CA ILE A 161 -7.70 -7.43 4.07
C ILE A 161 -8.15 -8.81 3.61
N ALA A 162 -7.20 -9.69 3.30
CA ALA A 162 -7.51 -11.06 2.90
C ALA A 162 -8.24 -11.84 4.00
N ARG A 163 -7.85 -11.63 5.27
CA ARG A 163 -8.55 -12.20 6.42
C ARG A 163 -9.97 -11.65 6.55
N ALA A 164 -10.13 -10.33 6.45
CA ALA A 164 -11.45 -9.69 6.51
C ALA A 164 -12.37 -10.19 5.39
N ALA A 165 -11.86 -10.30 4.15
CA ALA A 165 -12.62 -10.82 3.03
C ALA A 165 -13.07 -12.28 3.23
N ARG A 166 -12.24 -13.12 3.87
CA ARG A 166 -12.64 -14.49 4.24
C ARG A 166 -13.78 -14.49 5.25
N LEU A 167 -13.73 -13.63 6.27
CA LEU A 167 -14.82 -13.52 7.25
C LEU A 167 -16.11 -13.01 6.62
N GLU A 168 -16.03 -12.11 5.64
CA GLU A 168 -17.18 -11.61 4.89
C GLU A 168 -17.82 -12.69 4.01
N SER A 169 -17.07 -13.68 3.56
CA SER A 169 -17.60 -14.80 2.76
C SER A 169 -18.31 -15.87 3.60
N VAL A 170 -18.20 -15.85 4.94
CA VAL A 170 -18.89 -16.79 5.81
C VAL A 170 -20.25 -16.20 6.21
N GLU A 171 -21.29 -16.68 5.55
CA GLU A 171 -22.66 -16.25 5.81
C GLU A 171 -23.18 -16.81 7.14
N LEU A 172 -23.94 -15.99 7.86
CA LEU A 172 -24.66 -16.37 9.07
C LEU A 172 -26.14 -16.56 8.73
N PRO A 173 -26.75 -17.72 9.10
CA PRO A 173 -28.19 -17.91 8.92
C PRO A 173 -29.00 -16.82 9.62
N ALA A 174 -30.04 -16.32 8.96
CA ALA A 174 -30.87 -15.25 9.53
C ALA A 174 -31.62 -15.67 10.82
N ASP A 175 -31.83 -16.96 10.97
CA ASP A 175 -32.49 -17.60 12.11
C ASP A 175 -31.53 -18.19 13.15
N LEU A 176 -30.23 -17.87 13.06
CA LEU A 176 -29.22 -18.37 14.01
C LEU A 176 -29.55 -17.94 15.44
N ASP A 177 -29.65 -18.93 16.32
CA ASP A 177 -29.81 -18.70 17.78
C ASP A 177 -28.42 -18.56 18.42
N TYR A 178 -28.02 -17.32 18.69
CA TYR A 178 -26.68 -17.02 19.25
C TYR A 178 -26.46 -17.58 20.66
N ARG A 179 -27.54 -17.97 21.38
CA ARG A 179 -27.45 -18.61 22.71
C ARG A 179 -26.90 -20.03 22.64
N GLN A 180 -27.02 -20.68 21.47
CA GLN A 180 -26.51 -22.01 21.23
C GLN A 180 -25.06 -22.04 20.78
N VAL A 181 -24.48 -20.86 20.50
CA VAL A 181 -23.07 -20.74 20.08
C VAL A 181 -22.19 -20.73 21.31
N ALA A 182 -21.41 -21.80 21.47
CA ALA A 182 -20.52 -21.95 22.61
C ALA A 182 -19.41 -20.90 22.60
N GLY A 183 -19.07 -20.34 23.75
CA GLY A 183 -17.95 -19.39 23.90
C GLY A 183 -18.33 -17.91 23.72
N LEU A 184 -19.56 -17.60 23.39
CA LEU A 184 -20.03 -16.22 23.39
C LEU A 184 -20.34 -15.74 24.83
N SER A 185 -19.99 -14.48 25.13
CA SER A 185 -20.47 -13.85 26.36
C SER A 185 -21.91 -13.35 26.15
N ARG A 186 -22.67 -13.26 27.22
CA ARG A 186 -24.05 -12.78 27.17
C ARG A 186 -24.20 -11.39 26.51
N GLU A 187 -23.23 -10.50 26.75
CA GLU A 187 -23.19 -9.19 26.10
C GLU A 187 -23.04 -9.29 24.58
N VAL A 188 -22.18 -10.19 24.10
CA VAL A 188 -21.97 -10.44 22.67
C VAL A 188 -23.22 -11.09 22.05
N GLU A 189 -23.83 -12.06 22.72
CA GLU A 189 -25.09 -12.68 22.28
C GLU A 189 -26.18 -11.63 22.07
N GLU A 190 -26.42 -10.76 23.08
CA GLU A 190 -27.42 -9.70 23.01
C GLU A 190 -27.17 -8.70 21.87
N LYS A 191 -25.87 -8.38 21.60
CA LYS A 191 -25.49 -7.51 20.49
C LYS A 191 -25.70 -8.15 19.13
N LEU A 192 -25.30 -9.41 18.97
CA LEU A 192 -25.48 -10.17 17.74
C LEU A 192 -26.97 -10.39 17.44
N ASP A 193 -27.75 -10.69 18.46
CA ASP A 193 -29.20 -10.91 18.34
C ASP A 193 -29.92 -9.62 17.91
N ARG A 194 -29.49 -8.47 18.43
CA ARG A 194 -30.05 -7.17 18.07
C ARG A 194 -29.69 -6.73 16.65
N VAL A 195 -28.44 -6.93 16.22
CA VAL A 195 -27.92 -6.44 14.94
C VAL A 195 -28.20 -7.40 13.80
N ARG A 196 -28.26 -8.72 14.07
CA ARG A 196 -28.47 -9.78 13.07
C ARG A 196 -27.52 -9.66 11.88
N PRO A 197 -26.19 -9.73 12.10
CA PRO A 197 -25.21 -9.61 11.02
C PRO A 197 -25.40 -10.75 10.00
N ARG A 198 -25.21 -10.44 8.72
CA ARG A 198 -25.36 -11.40 7.61
C ARG A 198 -24.15 -12.32 7.43
N ASN A 199 -22.99 -11.90 7.93
CA ASN A 199 -21.74 -12.67 7.82
C ASN A 199 -20.81 -12.39 9.02
N LEU A 200 -19.76 -13.20 9.17
CA LEU A 200 -18.80 -13.05 10.26
C LEU A 200 -18.04 -11.71 10.21
N GLY A 201 -17.79 -11.16 9.01
CA GLY A 201 -17.16 -9.85 8.86
C GLY A 201 -18.02 -8.73 9.45
N GLN A 202 -19.32 -8.74 9.23
CA GLN A 202 -20.24 -7.80 9.87
C GLN A 202 -20.31 -8.00 11.38
N ALA A 203 -20.36 -9.24 11.85
CA ALA A 203 -20.33 -9.56 13.27
C ALA A 203 -19.11 -8.96 13.97
N GLY A 204 -17.92 -9.10 13.38
CA GLY A 204 -16.67 -8.56 13.91
C GLY A 204 -16.58 -7.03 13.95
N ARG A 205 -17.39 -6.31 13.18
CA ARG A 205 -17.46 -4.84 13.21
C ARG A 205 -18.40 -4.28 14.28
N ILE A 206 -19.18 -5.13 14.93
CA ILE A 206 -20.08 -4.69 16.02
C ILE A 206 -19.26 -4.32 17.24
N SER A 207 -19.45 -3.12 17.77
CA SER A 207 -18.72 -2.64 18.94
C SER A 207 -18.88 -3.58 20.14
N GLY A 208 -17.77 -4.08 20.69
CA GLY A 208 -17.73 -5.02 21.81
C GLY A 208 -17.75 -6.50 21.41
N VAL A 209 -17.87 -6.82 20.13
CA VAL A 209 -17.59 -8.18 19.63
C VAL A 209 -16.06 -8.34 19.43
N THR A 210 -15.48 -9.27 20.16
CA THR A 210 -14.02 -9.50 20.12
C THR A 210 -13.64 -10.41 18.95
N PRO A 211 -12.38 -10.35 18.45
CA PRO A 211 -11.87 -11.30 17.46
C PRO A 211 -12.00 -12.76 17.89
N ALA A 212 -11.95 -13.05 19.20
CA ALA A 212 -12.13 -14.39 19.75
C ALA A 212 -13.58 -14.88 19.66
N ALA A 213 -14.55 -13.97 19.63
CA ALA A 213 -15.97 -14.31 19.47
C ALA A 213 -16.35 -14.62 18.00
N VAL A 214 -15.50 -14.23 17.04
CA VAL A 214 -15.71 -14.42 15.60
C VAL A 214 -14.88 -15.60 15.05
N GLY A 215 -13.85 -16.04 15.76
CA GLY A 215 -12.97 -17.15 15.40
C GLY A 215 -13.44 -18.46 15.94
#